data_91e00098ac5bc27766e92d0380dc09cb
#
_entry.id   91e00098ac5bc27766e92d0380dc09cb
#
_cell.length_a   1.000
_cell.length_b   1.000
_cell.length_c   1.000
_cell.angle_alpha   90.00
_cell.angle_beta   90.00
_cell.angle_gamma   90.00
#
_symmetry.space_group_name_H-M   'P 1'
#
loop_
_entity.id
_entity.type
_entity.pdbx_description
1 polymer ?
#
loop_
_entity_poly.entity_id
_entity_poly.type
_entity_poly.pdbx_seq_one_letter_code
_entity_poly.pdbx_strand_id
1 'polypeptide(L)'
;PHKVLNAKFHELEAEIVAQAGVHGAVTIATNMAGRGTDIKLDDEAKEAGGLKIIGTERHESRRIDNQLRGRSGRQGDPGESQFFISLEDDLMRLFGSEKLLGMFNALGVPEGEQIQHKMLTSAIEKAQKKIEGNNFGIRKNLLEYDQVMNDQREIIYAERLRVLNGESMRDVIYKMITDRVENTVDTCISPDLPAEEWDINELNQLLIPIIPLQQVTPEQAKEYKDQKKLKHALK
;
A
#
# COMPACT_ATOMS: atom_id res chain seq x y z
N PRO A 1 -21.87 -31.63 16.75
CA PRO A 1 -21.72 -30.31 17.34
C PRO A 1 -20.44 -29.66 16.79
N HIS A 2 -20.48 -28.34 16.54
CA HIS A 2 -19.31 -27.57 16.06
C HIS A 2 -19.24 -26.24 16.81
N LYS A 3 -18.03 -25.63 16.83
CA LYS A 3 -17.82 -24.29 17.33
C LYS A 3 -17.47 -23.36 16.18
N VAL A 4 -17.90 -22.10 16.28
CA VAL A 4 -17.62 -21.08 15.27
C VAL A 4 -16.68 -20.03 15.85
N LEU A 5 -15.57 -19.84 15.19
CA LEU A 5 -14.54 -18.87 15.56
C LEU A 5 -14.50 -17.74 14.52
N ASN A 6 -14.85 -16.54 14.93
CA ASN A 6 -14.81 -15.35 14.11
C ASN A 6 -14.29 -14.14 14.90
N ALA A 7 -13.88 -13.08 14.19
CA ALA A 7 -13.31 -11.89 14.80
C ALA A 7 -14.28 -11.05 15.68
N LYS A 8 -15.55 -11.43 15.78
CA LYS A 8 -16.55 -10.70 16.59
C LYS A 8 -16.52 -11.10 18.07
N PHE A 9 -15.93 -12.24 18.42
CA PHE A 9 -15.96 -12.81 19.76
C PHE A 9 -14.54 -13.06 20.30
N HIS A 10 -13.74 -12.01 20.42
CA HIS A 10 -12.36 -12.11 20.88
C HIS A 10 -12.20 -12.74 22.28
N GLU A 11 -13.15 -12.51 23.18
CA GLU A 11 -13.09 -13.06 24.54
C GLU A 11 -13.22 -14.59 24.56
N LEU A 12 -14.01 -15.14 23.64
CA LEU A 12 -14.22 -16.59 23.50
C LEU A 12 -13.19 -17.27 22.59
N GLU A 13 -12.39 -16.50 21.87
CA GLU A 13 -11.43 -17.02 20.90
C GLU A 13 -10.42 -17.99 21.53
N ALA A 14 -9.83 -17.59 22.64
CA ALA A 14 -8.85 -18.42 23.35
C ALA A 14 -9.43 -19.74 23.86
N GLU A 15 -10.68 -19.70 24.37
CA GLU A 15 -11.36 -20.89 24.84
C GLU A 15 -11.72 -21.85 23.68
N ILE A 16 -12.23 -21.30 22.57
CA ILE A 16 -12.55 -22.10 21.38
C ILE A 16 -11.30 -22.74 20.81
N VAL A 17 -10.19 -21.99 20.72
CA VAL A 17 -8.91 -22.52 20.20
C VAL A 17 -8.34 -23.59 21.12
N ALA A 18 -8.43 -23.42 22.45
CA ALA A 18 -7.99 -24.43 23.42
C ALA A 18 -8.73 -25.77 23.25
N GLN A 19 -10.00 -25.72 22.82
CA GLN A 19 -10.83 -26.90 22.61
C GLN A 19 -10.75 -27.46 21.18
N ALA A 20 -10.16 -26.72 20.23
CA ALA A 20 -10.08 -27.13 18.82
C ALA A 20 -9.15 -28.34 18.59
N GLY A 21 -8.26 -28.62 19.54
CA GLY A 21 -7.33 -29.75 19.47
C GLY A 21 -7.81 -31.02 20.15
N VAL A 22 -9.01 -31.05 20.72
CA VAL A 22 -9.61 -32.23 21.37
C VAL A 22 -10.13 -33.18 20.30
N HIS A 23 -9.97 -34.49 20.53
CA HIS A 23 -10.46 -35.54 19.63
C HIS A 23 -11.96 -35.37 19.32
N GLY A 24 -12.32 -35.46 18.06
CA GLY A 24 -13.71 -35.31 17.57
C GLY A 24 -14.23 -33.85 17.58
N ALA A 25 -13.44 -32.86 17.99
CA ALA A 25 -13.84 -31.46 17.91
C ALA A 25 -13.87 -30.94 16.48
N VAL A 26 -14.91 -30.16 16.16
CA VAL A 26 -15.07 -29.49 14.87
C VAL A 26 -15.15 -27.98 15.11
N THR A 27 -14.21 -27.24 14.49
CA THR A 27 -14.19 -25.77 14.58
C THR A 27 -14.28 -25.17 13.18
N ILE A 28 -15.28 -24.32 12.97
CA ILE A 28 -15.45 -23.54 11.74
C ILE A 28 -14.85 -22.16 12.00
N ALA A 29 -13.88 -21.76 11.21
CA ALA A 29 -13.14 -20.52 11.44
C ALA A 29 -12.84 -19.78 10.14
N THR A 30 -12.66 -18.47 10.22
CA THR A 30 -12.05 -17.72 9.14
C THR A 30 -10.55 -18.02 9.07
N ASN A 31 -9.93 -17.83 7.92
CA ASN A 31 -8.51 -18.07 7.71
C ASN A 31 -7.58 -17.28 8.67
N MET A 32 -8.05 -16.15 9.18
CA MET A 32 -7.32 -15.27 10.10
C MET A 32 -7.63 -15.53 11.58
N ALA A 33 -8.73 -16.21 11.91
CA ALA A 33 -9.11 -16.48 13.29
C ALA A 33 -8.08 -17.39 13.99
N GLY A 34 -7.79 -17.10 15.26
CA GLY A 34 -6.76 -17.83 16.02
C GLY A 34 -5.33 -17.63 15.52
N ARG A 35 -5.04 -16.56 14.77
CA ARG A 35 -3.69 -16.25 14.32
C ARG A 35 -2.77 -15.96 15.51
N GLY A 36 -1.61 -16.62 15.54
CA GLY A 36 -0.65 -16.47 16.65
C GLY A 36 -0.90 -17.39 17.83
N THR A 37 -2.02 -18.14 17.84
CA THR A 37 -2.35 -19.12 18.88
C THR A 37 -2.00 -20.52 18.39
N ASP A 38 -1.44 -21.34 19.27
CA ASP A 38 -1.13 -22.74 18.99
C ASP A 38 -2.30 -23.63 19.42
N ILE A 39 -2.65 -24.58 18.54
CA ILE A 39 -3.69 -25.58 18.82
C ILE A 39 -2.98 -26.79 19.40
N LYS A 40 -3.16 -27.04 20.70
CA LYS A 40 -2.61 -28.22 21.39
C LYS A 40 -3.53 -29.39 21.17
N LEU A 41 -2.98 -30.50 20.67
CA LEU A 41 -3.72 -31.73 20.45
C LEU A 41 -3.66 -32.60 21.71
N ASP A 42 -4.77 -33.26 22.05
CA ASP A 42 -4.79 -34.35 23.01
C ASP A 42 -4.18 -35.63 22.40
N ASP A 43 -3.92 -36.63 23.24
CA ASP A 43 -3.26 -37.85 22.80
C ASP A 43 -4.14 -38.66 21.85
N GLU A 44 -5.44 -38.67 22.07
CA GLU A 44 -6.40 -39.36 21.21
C GLU A 44 -6.45 -38.72 19.80
N ALA A 45 -6.39 -37.39 19.71
CA ALA A 45 -6.36 -36.69 18.43
C ALA A 45 -5.04 -36.98 17.69
N LYS A 46 -3.89 -37.08 18.41
CA LYS A 46 -2.60 -37.43 17.81
C LYS A 46 -2.62 -38.85 17.25
N GLU A 47 -3.16 -39.81 18.01
CA GLU A 47 -3.31 -41.20 17.57
C GLU A 47 -4.25 -41.32 16.37
N ALA A 48 -5.29 -40.50 16.29
CA ALA A 48 -6.21 -40.42 15.17
C ALA A 48 -5.64 -39.78 13.88
N GLY A 49 -4.37 -39.29 13.91
CA GLY A 49 -3.68 -38.69 12.76
C GLY A 49 -3.53 -37.17 12.86
N GLY A 50 -3.86 -36.57 13.99
CA GLY A 50 -3.67 -35.16 14.31
C GLY A 50 -4.72 -34.22 13.74
N LEU A 51 -4.38 -32.96 13.65
CA LEU A 51 -5.29 -31.92 13.20
C LEU A 51 -5.50 -31.96 11.68
N LYS A 52 -6.73 -32.16 11.23
CA LYS A 52 -7.12 -32.06 9.82
C LYS A 52 -7.65 -30.67 9.50
N ILE A 53 -6.98 -29.98 8.61
CA ILE A 53 -7.41 -28.66 8.10
C ILE A 53 -8.15 -28.83 6.78
N ILE A 54 -9.40 -28.34 6.75
CA ILE A 54 -10.21 -28.32 5.53
C ILE A 54 -10.41 -26.85 5.13
N GLY A 55 -9.84 -26.46 3.99
CA GLY A 55 -10.10 -25.17 3.38
C GLY A 55 -11.19 -25.29 2.31
N THR A 56 -12.22 -24.45 2.39
CA THR A 56 -13.36 -24.46 1.44
C THR A 56 -13.17 -23.51 0.26
N GLU A 57 -12.12 -22.70 0.31
CA GLU A 57 -11.69 -21.82 -0.78
C GLU A 57 -10.20 -21.52 -0.66
N ARG A 58 -9.61 -20.95 -1.70
CA ARG A 58 -8.23 -20.46 -1.69
C ARG A 58 -8.18 -18.95 -1.54
N HIS A 59 -7.25 -18.47 -0.74
CA HIS A 59 -6.99 -17.04 -0.64
C HIS A 59 -6.24 -16.53 -1.88
N GLU A 60 -6.35 -15.24 -2.17
CA GLU A 60 -5.58 -14.59 -3.26
C GLU A 60 -4.06 -14.70 -3.04
N SER A 61 -3.62 -14.79 -1.79
CA SER A 61 -2.20 -14.93 -1.44
C SER A 61 -1.88 -16.34 -0.96
N ARG A 62 -0.92 -16.98 -1.64
CA ARG A 62 -0.38 -18.29 -1.27
C ARG A 62 0.16 -18.32 0.17
N ARG A 63 0.69 -17.20 0.63
CA ARG A 63 1.19 -17.07 2.01
C ARG A 63 0.09 -17.30 3.05
N ILE A 64 -1.10 -16.81 2.80
CA ILE A 64 -2.26 -16.99 3.70
C ILE A 64 -2.70 -18.45 3.70
N ASP A 65 -2.76 -19.11 2.53
CA ASP A 65 -3.04 -20.55 2.44
C ASP A 65 -2.01 -21.38 3.22
N ASN A 66 -0.74 -21.04 3.10
CA ASN A 66 0.33 -21.71 3.84
C ASN A 66 0.24 -21.46 5.35
N GLN A 67 -0.22 -20.28 5.80
CA GLN A 67 -0.51 -20.03 7.21
C GLN A 67 -1.64 -20.92 7.74
N LEU A 68 -2.67 -21.14 6.93
CA LEU A 68 -3.76 -22.05 7.28
C LEU A 68 -3.26 -23.51 7.36
N ARG A 69 -2.53 -23.97 6.34
CA ARG A 69 -1.91 -25.31 6.34
C ARG A 69 -1.00 -25.52 7.53
N GLY A 70 -0.19 -24.51 7.86
CA GLY A 70 0.78 -24.55 8.96
C GLY A 70 0.16 -24.55 10.36
N ARG A 71 -1.15 -24.61 10.49
CA ARG A 71 -1.82 -24.89 11.77
C ARG A 71 -1.83 -26.36 12.11
N SER A 72 -1.74 -27.23 11.11
CA SER A 72 -1.56 -28.67 11.23
C SER A 72 -0.08 -29.05 11.23
N GLY A 73 0.28 -30.16 11.84
CA GLY A 73 1.66 -30.69 11.86
C GLY A 73 2.65 -29.85 12.66
N ARG A 74 2.21 -29.13 13.68
CA ARG A 74 3.08 -28.32 14.53
C ARG A 74 3.80 -29.15 15.57
N GLN A 75 5.00 -28.72 15.94
CA GLN A 75 5.84 -29.33 16.99
C GLN A 75 6.10 -30.82 16.80
N GLY A 76 6.03 -31.33 15.58
CA GLY A 76 6.21 -32.74 15.28
C GLY A 76 4.95 -33.58 15.38
N ASP A 77 3.80 -33.00 15.74
CA ASP A 77 2.52 -33.70 15.75
C ASP A 77 2.11 -34.09 14.33
N PRO A 78 1.41 -35.23 14.15
CA PRO A 78 0.81 -35.56 12.86
C PRO A 78 -0.26 -34.56 12.45
N GLY A 79 -0.57 -34.51 11.17
CA GLY A 79 -1.64 -33.65 10.68
C GLY A 79 -1.77 -33.64 9.17
N GLU A 80 -2.93 -33.24 8.70
CA GLU A 80 -3.30 -33.22 7.29
C GLU A 80 -3.96 -31.89 6.91
N SER A 81 -3.74 -31.42 5.68
CA SER A 81 -4.46 -30.27 5.15
C SER A 81 -4.97 -30.54 3.73
N GLN A 82 -6.23 -30.23 3.49
CA GLN A 82 -6.87 -30.38 2.19
C GLN A 82 -7.69 -29.15 1.84
N PHE A 83 -7.63 -28.72 0.58
CA PHE A 83 -8.47 -27.64 0.06
C PHE A 83 -9.48 -28.20 -0.92
N PHE A 84 -10.73 -27.81 -0.75
CA PHE A 84 -11.82 -28.01 -1.70
C PHE A 84 -12.10 -26.65 -2.33
N ILE A 85 -12.08 -26.60 -3.66
CA ILE A 85 -12.27 -25.37 -4.43
C ILE A 85 -13.27 -25.61 -5.55
N SER A 86 -14.03 -24.59 -5.90
CA SER A 86 -14.89 -24.56 -7.07
C SER A 86 -14.20 -23.83 -8.22
N LEU A 87 -14.48 -24.22 -9.45
CA LEU A 87 -14.11 -23.44 -10.64
C LEU A 87 -14.88 -22.11 -10.72
N GLU A 88 -15.94 -21.96 -9.93
CA GLU A 88 -16.73 -20.73 -9.81
C GLU A 88 -16.18 -19.78 -8.74
N ASP A 89 -15.19 -20.19 -7.93
CA ASP A 89 -14.55 -19.34 -6.95
C ASP A 89 -13.90 -18.13 -7.63
N ASP A 90 -13.91 -16.96 -6.96
CA ASP A 90 -13.44 -15.69 -7.53
C ASP A 90 -12.01 -15.78 -8.05
N LEU A 91 -11.13 -16.49 -7.36
CA LEU A 91 -9.77 -16.74 -7.78
C LEU A 91 -9.71 -17.44 -9.16
N MET A 92 -10.59 -18.41 -9.37
CA MET A 92 -10.64 -19.18 -10.61
C MET A 92 -11.31 -18.39 -11.73
N ARG A 93 -12.38 -17.64 -11.44
CA ARG A 93 -13.08 -16.78 -12.41
C ARG A 93 -12.18 -15.70 -13.00
N LEU A 94 -11.30 -15.10 -12.16
CA LEU A 94 -10.41 -14.03 -12.61
C LEU A 94 -9.28 -14.50 -13.54
N PHE A 95 -8.90 -15.79 -13.50
CA PHE A 95 -7.66 -16.24 -14.16
C PHE A 95 -7.80 -17.46 -15.10
N GLY A 96 -8.98 -17.75 -15.58
CA GLY A 96 -9.10 -18.71 -16.68
C GLY A 96 -9.99 -19.92 -16.44
N SER A 97 -11.00 -19.75 -15.60
CA SER A 97 -12.03 -20.79 -15.41
C SER A 97 -12.68 -21.23 -16.71
N GLU A 98 -12.93 -20.31 -17.67
CA GLU A 98 -13.56 -20.64 -18.96
C GLU A 98 -12.78 -21.65 -19.79
N LYS A 99 -11.45 -21.51 -19.86
CA LYS A 99 -10.59 -22.47 -20.58
C LYS A 99 -10.51 -23.82 -19.88
N LEU A 100 -10.47 -23.81 -18.55
CA LEU A 100 -10.46 -25.03 -17.76
C LEU A 100 -11.83 -25.72 -17.80
N LEU A 101 -12.93 -25.00 -17.67
CA LEU A 101 -14.29 -25.50 -17.83
C LEU A 101 -14.48 -26.11 -19.22
N GLY A 102 -14.07 -25.41 -20.29
CA GLY A 102 -14.12 -25.95 -21.65
C GLY A 102 -13.34 -27.24 -21.82
N MET A 103 -12.16 -27.34 -21.19
CA MET A 103 -11.36 -28.55 -21.22
C MET A 103 -12.01 -29.71 -20.45
N PHE A 104 -12.55 -29.47 -19.26
CA PHE A 104 -13.22 -30.50 -18.46
C PHE A 104 -14.52 -30.97 -19.09
N ASN A 105 -15.29 -30.05 -19.67
CA ASN A 105 -16.48 -30.39 -20.46
C ASN A 105 -16.12 -31.26 -21.68
N ALA A 106 -15.03 -30.95 -22.36
CA ALA A 106 -14.54 -31.76 -23.48
C ALA A 106 -14.05 -33.14 -23.05
N LEU A 107 -13.55 -33.29 -21.82
CA LEU A 107 -13.16 -34.57 -21.23
C LEU A 107 -14.33 -35.38 -20.69
N GLY A 108 -15.55 -34.85 -20.73
CA GLY A 108 -16.77 -35.55 -20.29
C GLY A 108 -16.83 -35.79 -18.79
N VAL A 109 -16.18 -34.93 -17.97
CA VAL A 109 -16.26 -35.04 -16.50
C VAL A 109 -17.67 -34.67 -16.05
N PRO A 110 -18.39 -35.56 -15.34
CA PRO A 110 -19.73 -35.27 -14.86
C PRO A 110 -19.75 -34.10 -13.87
N GLU A 111 -20.84 -33.35 -13.85
CA GLU A 111 -21.06 -32.30 -12.88
C GLU A 111 -21.11 -32.88 -11.45
N GLY A 112 -20.36 -32.27 -10.53
CA GLY A 112 -20.26 -32.71 -9.15
C GLY A 112 -19.16 -33.76 -8.88
N GLU A 113 -18.41 -34.18 -9.87
CA GLU A 113 -17.27 -35.08 -9.65
C GLU A 113 -16.02 -34.34 -9.16
N GLN A 114 -15.33 -34.93 -8.18
CA GLN A 114 -14.11 -34.37 -7.62
C GLN A 114 -12.94 -34.58 -8.59
N ILE A 115 -12.37 -33.47 -9.07
CA ILE A 115 -11.23 -33.49 -9.97
C ILE A 115 -9.93 -33.29 -9.17
N GLN A 116 -9.04 -34.26 -9.20
CA GLN A 116 -7.70 -34.17 -8.63
C GLN A 116 -6.66 -34.23 -9.75
N HIS A 117 -6.14 -33.06 -10.15
CA HIS A 117 -5.14 -33.02 -11.20
C HIS A 117 -4.05 -31.96 -10.92
N LYS A 118 -2.78 -32.33 -11.19
CA LYS A 118 -1.64 -31.42 -11.00
C LYS A 118 -1.72 -30.12 -11.79
N MET A 119 -2.38 -30.15 -12.97
CA MET A 119 -2.62 -28.94 -13.77
C MET A 119 -3.48 -27.92 -13.04
N LEU A 120 -4.50 -28.38 -12.30
CA LEU A 120 -5.37 -27.51 -11.51
C LEU A 120 -4.57 -26.76 -10.43
N THR A 121 -3.76 -27.50 -9.69
CA THR A 121 -2.86 -26.94 -8.68
C THR A 121 -1.92 -25.88 -9.28
N SER A 122 -1.32 -26.19 -10.44
CA SER A 122 -0.45 -25.25 -11.14
C SER A 122 -1.18 -24.01 -11.65
N ALA A 123 -2.43 -24.16 -12.13
CA ALA A 123 -3.25 -23.03 -12.59
C ALA A 123 -3.57 -22.09 -11.42
N ILE A 124 -3.96 -22.65 -10.26
CA ILE A 124 -4.24 -21.86 -9.04
C ILE A 124 -2.99 -21.11 -8.59
N GLU A 125 -1.83 -21.79 -8.53
CA GLU A 125 -0.58 -21.13 -8.13
C GLU A 125 -0.19 -19.98 -9.06
N LYS A 126 -0.39 -20.14 -10.37
CA LYS A 126 -0.17 -19.07 -11.36
C LYS A 126 -1.14 -17.91 -11.17
N ALA A 127 -2.42 -18.19 -10.89
CA ALA A 127 -3.43 -17.18 -10.61
C ALA A 127 -3.05 -16.37 -9.36
N GLN A 128 -2.74 -17.04 -8.26
CA GLN A 128 -2.29 -16.40 -7.03
C GLN A 128 -1.05 -15.52 -7.25
N LYS A 129 -0.05 -16.03 -7.95
CA LYS A 129 1.17 -15.27 -8.25
C LYS A 129 0.90 -14.02 -9.08
N LYS A 130 -0.06 -14.08 -9.99
CA LYS A 130 -0.45 -12.91 -10.81
C LYS A 130 -1.15 -11.84 -9.98
N ILE A 131 -2.08 -12.23 -9.08
CA ILE A 131 -2.73 -11.29 -8.15
C ILE A 131 -1.71 -10.67 -7.20
N GLU A 132 -0.85 -11.49 -6.60
CA GLU A 132 0.22 -11.00 -5.72
C GLU A 132 1.12 -9.98 -6.43
N GLY A 133 1.47 -10.22 -7.70
CA GLY A 133 2.25 -9.30 -8.53
C GLY A 133 1.53 -7.97 -8.76
N ASN A 134 0.25 -8.00 -9.10
CA ASN A 134 -0.55 -6.79 -9.27
C ASN A 134 -0.67 -5.99 -7.97
N ASN A 135 -1.01 -6.67 -6.88
CA ASN A 135 -1.13 -6.06 -5.55
C ASN A 135 0.22 -5.50 -5.05
N PHE A 136 1.32 -6.16 -5.38
CA PHE A 136 2.66 -5.65 -5.10
C PHE A 136 2.95 -4.37 -5.89
N GLY A 137 2.61 -4.35 -7.20
CA GLY A 137 2.78 -3.15 -8.04
C GLY A 137 2.00 -1.95 -7.49
N ILE A 138 0.73 -2.14 -7.12
CA ILE A 138 -0.10 -1.08 -6.54
C ILE A 138 0.54 -0.55 -5.24
N ARG A 139 0.94 -1.44 -4.33
CA ARG A 139 1.60 -1.03 -3.08
C ARG A 139 2.94 -0.35 -3.29
N LYS A 140 3.72 -0.79 -4.28
CA LYS A 140 4.99 -0.16 -4.63
C LYS A 140 4.79 1.27 -5.09
N ASN A 141 3.84 1.49 -6.01
CA ASN A 141 3.51 2.83 -6.49
C ASN A 141 3.06 3.74 -5.33
N LEU A 142 2.23 3.23 -4.42
CA LEU A 142 1.79 3.98 -3.25
C LEU A 142 2.97 4.40 -2.36
N LEU A 143 3.92 3.49 -2.11
CA LEU A 143 5.14 3.79 -1.35
C LEU A 143 6.03 4.81 -2.06
N GLU A 144 6.12 4.77 -3.39
CA GLU A 144 6.88 5.75 -4.16
C GLU A 144 6.29 7.17 -4.03
N TYR A 145 4.95 7.30 -4.02
CA TYR A 145 4.29 8.57 -3.72
C TYR A 145 4.52 9.02 -2.27
N ASP A 146 4.38 8.11 -1.31
CA ASP A 146 4.63 8.40 0.10
C ASP A 146 6.09 8.85 0.34
N GLN A 147 7.06 8.31 -0.41
CA GLN A 147 8.46 8.71 -0.28
C GLN A 147 8.66 10.19 -0.59
N VAL A 148 8.04 10.70 -1.66
CA VAL A 148 8.13 12.13 -2.02
C VAL A 148 7.58 13.01 -0.88
N MET A 149 6.44 12.62 -0.31
CA MET A 149 5.83 13.33 0.81
C MET A 149 6.70 13.27 2.07
N ASN A 150 7.38 12.14 2.29
CA ASN A 150 8.27 11.96 3.43
C ASN A 150 9.54 12.80 3.29
N ASP A 151 10.13 12.84 2.10
CA ASP A 151 11.29 13.67 1.81
C ASP A 151 10.99 15.17 2.05
N GLN A 152 9.82 15.63 1.60
CA GLN A 152 9.35 17.00 1.90
C GLN A 152 9.19 17.24 3.40
N ARG A 153 8.62 16.27 4.12
CA ARG A 153 8.44 16.35 5.58
C ARG A 153 9.77 16.41 6.30
N GLU A 154 10.74 15.61 5.90
CA GLU A 154 12.09 15.59 6.49
C GLU A 154 12.78 16.96 6.34
N ILE A 155 12.68 17.59 5.17
CA ILE A 155 13.22 18.93 4.93
C ILE A 155 12.58 19.94 5.89
N ILE A 156 11.26 19.97 5.96
CA ILE A 156 10.52 20.91 6.83
C ILE A 156 10.86 20.66 8.31
N TYR A 157 10.93 19.42 8.74
CA TYR A 157 11.29 19.11 10.13
C TYR A 157 12.74 19.42 10.45
N ALA A 158 13.66 19.24 9.51
CA ALA A 158 15.05 19.64 9.69
C ALA A 158 15.17 21.16 9.86
N GLU A 159 14.49 21.95 9.04
CA GLU A 159 14.46 23.41 9.19
C GLU A 159 13.83 23.83 10.50
N ARG A 160 12.70 23.23 10.88
CA ARG A 160 12.07 23.48 12.17
C ARG A 160 12.99 23.19 13.33
N LEU A 161 13.73 22.08 13.28
CA LEU A 161 14.66 21.71 14.35
C LEU A 161 15.79 22.74 14.49
N ARG A 162 16.30 23.26 13.39
CA ARG A 162 17.30 24.33 13.37
C ARG A 162 16.79 25.59 14.10
N VAL A 163 15.54 25.99 13.84
CA VAL A 163 14.91 27.12 14.54
C VAL A 163 14.78 26.85 16.03
N LEU A 164 14.31 25.65 16.40
CA LEU A 164 14.14 25.26 17.80
C LEU A 164 15.47 25.19 18.57
N ASN A 165 16.55 24.83 17.89
CA ASN A 165 17.90 24.83 18.46
C ASN A 165 18.53 26.23 18.57
N GLY A 166 17.80 27.28 18.13
CA GLY A 166 18.29 28.66 18.21
C GLY A 166 19.30 29.04 17.13
N GLU A 167 19.40 28.26 16.04
CA GLU A 167 20.26 28.61 14.91
C GLU A 167 19.71 29.86 14.21
N SER A 168 20.63 30.74 13.79
CA SER A 168 20.25 31.90 13.00
C SER A 168 19.70 31.49 11.63
N MET A 169 18.47 31.83 11.36
CA MET A 169 17.83 31.57 10.05
C MET A 169 17.98 32.74 9.08
N ARG A 170 18.76 33.76 9.44
CA ARG A 170 18.89 35.02 8.67
C ARG A 170 19.26 34.74 7.21
N ASP A 171 20.31 33.98 6.99
CA ASP A 171 20.82 33.72 5.64
C ASP A 171 19.83 32.89 4.80
N VAL A 172 19.12 31.97 5.44
CA VAL A 172 18.05 31.17 4.80
C VAL A 172 16.90 32.07 4.37
N ILE A 173 16.47 32.98 5.25
CA ILE A 173 15.39 33.94 4.96
C ILE A 173 15.80 34.87 3.84
N TYR A 174 17.00 35.43 3.88
CA TYR A 174 17.50 36.28 2.80
C TYR A 174 17.57 35.54 1.46
N LYS A 175 17.99 34.28 1.47
CA LYS A 175 17.96 33.46 0.27
C LYS A 175 16.53 33.25 -0.25
N MET A 176 15.59 32.92 0.62
CA MET A 176 14.16 32.76 0.24
C MET A 176 13.60 34.04 -0.39
N ILE A 177 13.92 35.21 0.19
CA ILE A 177 13.51 36.51 -0.34
C ILE A 177 14.13 36.72 -1.73
N THR A 178 15.42 36.49 -1.87
CA THR A 178 16.14 36.62 -3.14
C THR A 178 15.53 35.71 -4.21
N ASP A 179 15.36 34.41 -3.90
CA ASP A 179 14.78 33.44 -4.83
C ASP A 179 13.34 33.83 -5.22
N ARG A 180 12.56 34.37 -4.27
CA ARG A 180 11.21 34.85 -4.56
C ARG A 180 11.20 36.06 -5.48
N VAL A 181 12.08 37.02 -5.25
CA VAL A 181 12.23 38.20 -6.13
C VAL A 181 12.63 37.77 -7.54
N GLU A 182 13.65 36.91 -7.66
CA GLU A 182 14.11 36.43 -8.96
C GLU A 182 13.00 35.71 -9.73
N ASN A 183 12.34 34.76 -9.10
CA ASN A 183 11.28 33.97 -9.73
C ASN A 183 10.07 34.84 -10.15
N THR A 184 9.70 35.83 -9.31
CA THR A 184 8.59 36.72 -9.65
C THR A 184 8.97 37.64 -10.81
N VAL A 185 10.15 38.20 -10.81
CA VAL A 185 10.63 39.01 -11.94
C VAL A 185 10.70 38.17 -13.23
N ASP A 186 11.17 36.93 -13.16
CA ASP A 186 11.21 36.03 -14.34
C ASP A 186 9.83 35.69 -14.88
N THR A 187 8.84 35.65 -14.00
CA THR A 187 7.44 35.35 -14.38
C THR A 187 6.74 36.56 -15.02
N CYS A 188 6.89 37.74 -14.41
CA CYS A 188 6.17 38.95 -14.83
C CYS A 188 6.88 39.72 -15.93
N ILE A 189 8.21 39.58 -16.07
CA ILE A 189 9.02 40.42 -16.93
C ILE A 189 9.78 39.57 -17.93
N SER A 190 9.37 39.62 -19.18
CA SER A 190 10.09 38.95 -20.26
C SER A 190 11.36 39.74 -20.61
N PRO A 191 12.54 39.07 -20.72
CA PRO A 191 13.80 39.73 -21.14
C PRO A 191 13.77 40.27 -22.57
N ASP A 192 12.83 39.78 -23.39
CA ASP A 192 12.67 40.16 -24.79
C ASP A 192 11.83 41.41 -25.01
N LEU A 193 11.12 41.89 -23.94
CA LEU A 193 10.28 43.07 -24.02
C LEU A 193 11.03 44.32 -23.53
N PRO A 194 10.77 45.47 -24.16
CA PRO A 194 11.29 46.74 -23.67
C PRO A 194 10.67 47.10 -22.32
N ALA A 195 11.38 47.86 -21.50
CA ALA A 195 10.97 48.19 -20.14
C ALA A 195 9.62 48.96 -20.04
N GLU A 196 9.18 49.59 -21.12
CA GLU A 196 7.91 50.28 -21.25
C GLU A 196 6.71 49.30 -21.27
N GLU A 197 6.96 48.05 -21.68
CA GLU A 197 5.91 47.01 -21.83
C GLU A 197 5.90 46.05 -20.64
N TRP A 198 6.72 46.25 -19.62
CA TRP A 198 6.75 45.42 -18.43
C TRP A 198 5.51 45.61 -17.56
N ASP A 199 4.90 44.51 -17.11
CA ASP A 199 3.76 44.60 -16.17
C ASP A 199 4.27 44.77 -14.71
N ILE A 200 4.57 46.03 -14.39
CA ILE A 200 5.01 46.47 -13.06
C ILE A 200 3.90 46.36 -12.02
N ASN A 201 2.64 46.46 -12.44
CA ASN A 201 1.51 46.32 -11.52
C ASN A 201 1.39 44.85 -11.04
N GLU A 202 1.49 43.88 -11.93
CA GLU A 202 1.50 42.46 -11.55
C GLU A 202 2.69 42.14 -10.65
N LEU A 203 3.89 42.62 -10.99
CA LEU A 203 5.08 42.50 -10.16
C LEU A 203 4.88 42.98 -8.73
N ASN A 204 4.33 44.19 -8.57
CA ASN A 204 4.05 44.75 -7.27
C ASN A 204 2.98 43.96 -6.51
N GLN A 205 1.92 43.51 -7.17
CA GLN A 205 0.87 42.68 -6.56
C GLN A 205 1.38 41.35 -6.01
N LEU A 206 2.40 40.75 -6.66
CA LEU A 206 2.96 39.46 -6.25
C LEU A 206 4.07 39.58 -5.21
N LEU A 207 4.80 40.69 -5.15
CA LEU A 207 5.94 40.87 -4.22
C LEU A 207 5.53 41.59 -2.90
N ILE A 208 4.77 42.67 -2.96
CA ILE A 208 4.49 43.53 -1.80
C ILE A 208 3.78 42.77 -0.66
N PRO A 209 2.80 41.89 -0.91
CA PRO A 209 2.15 41.18 0.17
C PRO A 209 3.08 40.21 0.95
N ILE A 210 4.18 39.82 0.36
CA ILE A 210 5.11 38.82 0.92
C ILE A 210 6.36 39.47 1.49
N ILE A 211 6.88 40.49 0.79
CA ILE A 211 8.10 41.21 1.14
C ILE A 211 7.76 42.69 1.27
N PRO A 212 8.07 43.33 2.40
CA PRO A 212 7.75 44.75 2.61
C PRO A 212 8.67 45.65 1.80
N LEU A 213 8.56 45.56 0.48
CA LEU A 213 9.25 46.42 -0.47
C LEU A 213 8.48 47.70 -0.74
N GLN A 214 9.19 48.75 -1.11
CA GLN A 214 8.55 49.92 -1.68
C GLN A 214 8.01 49.56 -3.08
N GLN A 215 6.84 50.15 -3.41
CA GLN A 215 6.22 49.93 -4.70
C GLN A 215 7.14 50.43 -5.83
N VAL A 216 7.44 49.55 -6.79
CA VAL A 216 8.18 49.95 -7.99
C VAL A 216 7.26 50.73 -8.90
N THR A 217 7.69 51.93 -9.31
CA THR A 217 6.91 52.72 -10.28
C THR A 217 7.40 52.40 -11.73
N PRO A 218 6.49 52.58 -12.73
CA PRO A 218 6.89 52.39 -14.13
C PRO A 218 8.05 53.29 -14.57
N GLU A 219 8.20 54.48 -13.99
CA GLU A 219 9.29 55.39 -14.25
C GLU A 219 10.63 54.82 -13.77
N GLN A 220 10.65 54.28 -12.53
CA GLN A 220 11.81 53.59 -11.97
C GLN A 220 12.18 52.34 -12.76
N ALA A 221 11.19 51.58 -13.22
CA ALA A 221 11.43 50.38 -14.04
C ALA A 221 12.15 50.70 -15.34
N LYS A 222 11.82 51.85 -15.98
CA LYS A 222 12.50 52.32 -17.20
C LYS A 222 13.97 52.68 -16.98
N GLU A 223 14.38 53.11 -15.79
CA GLU A 223 15.77 53.44 -15.46
C GLU A 223 16.66 52.23 -15.45
N TYR A 224 16.12 51.03 -15.08
CA TYR A 224 16.90 49.83 -15.01
C TYR A 224 17.25 49.23 -16.37
N LYS A 225 16.48 49.48 -17.43
CA LYS A 225 16.70 49.08 -18.84
C LYS A 225 16.93 47.59 -19.09
N ASP A 226 17.15 46.79 -18.06
CA ASP A 226 17.48 45.36 -18.13
C ASP A 226 16.88 44.64 -16.92
N GLN A 227 16.26 43.49 -17.17
CA GLN A 227 15.68 42.62 -16.16
C GLN A 227 16.70 42.26 -15.04
N LYS A 228 17.98 42.03 -15.40
CA LYS A 228 19.03 41.70 -14.43
C LYS A 228 19.31 42.83 -13.45
N LYS A 229 19.28 44.07 -13.94
CA LYS A 229 19.47 45.27 -13.09
C LYS A 229 18.26 45.46 -12.15
N LEU A 230 17.06 45.23 -12.65
CA LEU A 230 15.84 45.26 -11.80
C LEU A 230 15.93 44.23 -10.71
N LYS A 231 16.29 42.99 -11.04
CA LYS A 231 16.50 41.91 -10.03
C LYS A 231 17.51 42.32 -8.97
N HIS A 232 18.60 42.95 -9.37
CA HIS A 232 19.65 43.39 -8.45
C HIS A 232 19.21 44.53 -7.54
N ALA A 233 18.36 45.41 -8.03
CA ALA A 233 17.84 46.56 -7.27
C ALA A 233 16.76 46.14 -6.25
N LEU A 234 16.04 45.06 -6.49
CA LEU A 234 14.99 44.50 -5.61
C LEU A 234 15.52 43.56 -4.54
N LYS A 235 16.74 43.12 -4.62
CA LYS A 235 17.44 42.27 -3.63
C LYS A 235 18.02 43.09 -2.49
#